data_60d4ee05a37b208f59dc412180a9ec94
#
_entry.id   60d4ee05a37b208f59dc412180a9ec94
#
_cell.length_a   1.000
_cell.length_b   1.000
_cell.length_c   1.000
_cell.angle_alpha   90.00
_cell.angle_beta   90.00
_cell.angle_gamma   90.00
#
_symmetry.space_group_name_H-M   'P 1'
#
loop_
_entity.id
_entity.type
_entity.pdbx_description
1 polymer ?
#
loop_
_entity_poly.entity_id
_entity_poly.type
_entity_poly.pdbx_seq_one_letter_code
_entity_poly.pdbx_strand_id
1 'polypeptide(L)'
;MYKRQILEYIPPPIDDADGGFQMLVAALDYDNHIGQIAIGRIFRGNINKNEPLVFISEDGSHIPFRAEHLFSFKDLSRYEVDDARAGDIVAVSGATNISIGDTITSKENPESLGRISIEEPTVMMTFGVNTSPFSGKDGKYATSRDLWARLQKELQTNVSMRVERTDSAEEFKVSGRGELHLSVLIEDIRREGLEFQVSKPEAIIRMIEGSPYEPYEKITIDCPSEFVGVITEELSSRLGQMKDMQADDNNNTVSYTHLRAHETDSYLVCRLLLE
;
A
#
# COMPACT_ATOMS: atom_id res chain seq x y z
N MET A 1 27.59 18.26 -19.02
CA MET A 1 28.21 18.60 -17.75
C MET A 1 27.67 17.76 -16.60
N TYR A 2 26.36 17.72 -16.36
CA TYR A 2 25.73 16.96 -15.26
C TYR A 2 25.95 15.43 -15.28
N LYS A 3 25.92 14.80 -16.45
CA LYS A 3 26.11 13.33 -16.57
C LYS A 3 27.46 12.86 -16.01
N ARG A 4 28.51 13.67 -16.16
CA ARG A 4 29.85 13.34 -15.65
C ARG A 4 29.91 13.44 -14.12
N GLN A 5 29.23 14.44 -13.55
CA GLN A 5 29.10 14.60 -12.11
C GLN A 5 28.35 13.44 -11.46
N ILE A 6 27.26 12.94 -12.09
CA ILE A 6 26.54 11.76 -11.61
C ILE A 6 27.47 10.56 -11.53
N LEU A 7 28.26 10.30 -12.57
CA LEU A 7 29.21 9.17 -12.59
C LEU A 7 30.36 9.30 -11.60
N GLU A 8 30.72 10.53 -11.23
CA GLU A 8 31.84 10.83 -10.34
C GLU A 8 31.43 10.84 -8.86
N TYR A 9 30.21 11.31 -8.54
CA TYR A 9 29.77 11.52 -7.16
C TYR A 9 28.74 10.50 -6.64
N ILE A 10 28.05 9.78 -7.51
CA ILE A 10 27.08 8.78 -7.07
C ILE A 10 27.76 7.40 -7.11
N PRO A 11 27.93 6.74 -5.96
CA PRO A 11 28.50 5.40 -5.95
C PRO A 11 27.57 4.43 -6.71
N PRO A 12 28.14 3.42 -7.38
CA PRO A 12 27.32 2.35 -7.95
C PRO A 12 26.53 1.63 -6.85
N PRO A 13 25.41 0.99 -7.18
CA PRO A 13 24.70 0.16 -6.24
C PRO A 13 25.63 -0.93 -5.70
N ILE A 14 25.50 -1.25 -4.42
CA ILE A 14 26.19 -2.40 -3.83
C ILE A 14 25.53 -3.63 -4.44
N ASP A 15 26.27 -4.35 -5.28
CA ASP A 15 25.86 -5.62 -5.86
C ASP A 15 26.75 -6.74 -5.31
N ASP A 16 26.15 -7.73 -4.70
CA ASP A 16 26.79 -8.98 -4.33
C ASP A 16 26.36 -10.06 -5.34
N ALA A 17 27.06 -10.07 -6.49
CA ALA A 17 26.73 -10.98 -7.58
C ALA A 17 27.09 -12.46 -7.32
N ASP A 18 28.01 -12.71 -6.38
CA ASP A 18 28.58 -14.05 -6.12
C ASP A 18 27.80 -14.82 -5.04
N GLY A 19 26.88 -14.18 -4.33
CA GLY A 19 26.07 -14.78 -3.28
C GLY A 19 24.85 -15.57 -3.81
N GLY A 20 24.21 -16.36 -2.94
CA GLY A 20 22.93 -17.00 -3.25
C GLY A 20 21.84 -15.94 -3.52
N PHE A 21 20.93 -16.22 -4.44
CA PHE A 21 19.87 -15.30 -4.83
C PHE A 21 19.05 -14.81 -3.65
N GLN A 22 18.79 -13.50 -3.61
CA GLN A 22 18.00 -12.86 -2.56
C GLN A 22 17.32 -11.60 -3.09
N MET A 23 15.98 -11.56 -2.98
CA MET A 23 15.13 -10.45 -3.44
C MET A 23 14.05 -10.17 -2.39
N LEU A 24 13.84 -8.89 -2.06
CA LEU A 24 12.74 -8.45 -1.21
C LEU A 24 11.54 -8.04 -2.07
N VAL A 25 10.37 -8.58 -1.76
CA VAL A 25 9.12 -8.20 -2.43
C VAL A 25 8.66 -6.84 -1.91
N ALA A 26 8.69 -5.83 -2.78
CA ALA A 26 8.33 -4.45 -2.46
C ALA A 26 6.95 -4.06 -2.99
N ALA A 27 6.48 -4.70 -4.05
CA ALA A 27 5.16 -4.47 -4.64
C ALA A 27 4.60 -5.77 -5.24
N LEU A 28 3.29 -5.81 -5.42
CA LEU A 28 2.58 -6.89 -6.08
C LEU A 28 1.81 -6.35 -7.29
N ASP A 29 1.74 -7.16 -8.33
CA ASP A 29 0.90 -6.96 -9.50
C ASP A 29 0.12 -8.24 -9.77
N TYR A 30 -0.90 -8.16 -10.60
CA TYR A 30 -1.71 -9.31 -10.96
C TYR A 30 -2.08 -9.29 -12.44
N ASP A 31 -1.85 -10.41 -13.09
CA ASP A 31 -2.23 -10.62 -14.48
C ASP A 31 -3.19 -11.83 -14.56
N ASN A 32 -4.27 -11.71 -15.34
CA ASN A 32 -5.30 -12.74 -15.43
C ASN A 32 -4.80 -14.07 -16.03
N HIS A 33 -3.67 -14.05 -16.76
CA HIS A 33 -3.10 -15.23 -17.42
C HIS A 33 -1.91 -15.81 -16.65
N ILE A 34 -1.14 -14.95 -15.99
CA ILE A 34 0.11 -15.31 -15.32
C ILE A 34 -0.09 -15.46 -13.80
N GLY A 35 -1.14 -14.84 -13.26
CA GLY A 35 -1.44 -14.83 -11.83
C GLY A 35 -0.72 -13.71 -11.10
N GLN A 36 -0.38 -13.96 -9.83
CA GLN A 36 0.30 -13.01 -8.96
C GLN A 36 1.76 -12.83 -9.38
N ILE A 37 2.21 -11.57 -9.38
CA ILE A 37 3.54 -11.15 -9.80
C ILE A 37 4.18 -10.37 -8.65
N ALA A 38 5.29 -10.88 -8.14
CA ALA A 38 6.08 -10.22 -7.10
C ALA A 38 7.12 -9.30 -7.72
N ILE A 39 7.11 -8.03 -7.34
CA ILE A 39 8.04 -7.01 -7.83
C ILE A 39 8.99 -6.62 -6.71
N GLY A 40 10.29 -6.59 -7.01
CA GLY A 40 11.28 -6.22 -6.02
C GLY A 40 12.67 -5.99 -6.61
N ARG A 41 13.59 -5.60 -5.73
CA ARG A 41 15.00 -5.47 -6.08
C ARG A 41 15.76 -6.73 -5.70
N ILE A 42 16.64 -7.16 -6.55
CA ILE A 42 17.62 -8.21 -6.25
C ILE A 42 18.75 -7.59 -5.42
N PHE A 43 18.92 -8.07 -4.19
CA PHE A 43 19.97 -7.61 -3.28
C PHE A 43 21.27 -8.38 -3.48
N ARG A 44 21.16 -9.67 -3.80
CA ARG A 44 22.30 -10.58 -3.93
C ARG A 44 22.04 -11.66 -4.98
N GLY A 45 23.11 -12.11 -5.64
CA GLY A 45 23.08 -13.19 -6.61
C GLY A 45 22.42 -12.86 -7.94
N ASN A 46 22.03 -13.88 -8.62
CA ASN A 46 21.33 -13.83 -9.91
C ASN A 46 20.15 -14.80 -9.91
N ILE A 47 19.22 -14.57 -10.82
CA ILE A 47 18.03 -15.40 -11.03
C ILE A 47 17.90 -15.72 -12.52
N ASN A 48 17.48 -16.95 -12.81
CA ASN A 48 17.15 -17.39 -14.16
C ASN A 48 15.65 -17.73 -14.25
N LYS A 49 15.09 -17.55 -15.44
CA LYS A 49 13.74 -18.00 -15.73
C LYS A 49 13.63 -19.52 -15.52
N ASN A 50 12.51 -19.99 -14.96
CA ASN A 50 12.24 -21.36 -14.58
C ASN A 50 13.11 -21.91 -13.42
N GLU A 51 13.83 -21.08 -12.71
CA GLU A 51 14.63 -21.49 -11.55
C GLU A 51 13.75 -21.93 -10.38
N PRO A 52 14.08 -23.01 -9.67
CA PRO A 52 13.41 -23.42 -8.45
C PRO A 52 13.87 -22.53 -7.28
N LEU A 53 12.95 -21.81 -6.67
CA LEU A 53 13.18 -20.86 -5.60
C LEU A 53 12.30 -21.17 -4.38
N VAL A 54 12.55 -20.45 -3.31
CA VAL A 54 11.76 -20.45 -2.09
C VAL A 54 11.43 -19.02 -1.70
N PHE A 55 10.21 -18.73 -1.27
CA PHE A 55 9.95 -17.50 -0.56
C PHE A 55 9.70 -17.75 0.93
N ILE A 56 10.17 -16.83 1.75
CA ILE A 56 10.05 -16.85 3.21
C ILE A 56 8.93 -15.88 3.56
N SER A 57 7.84 -16.42 4.11
CA SER A 57 6.66 -15.65 4.49
C SER A 57 6.78 -15.08 5.92
N GLU A 58 5.75 -14.35 6.36
CA GLU A 58 5.73 -13.67 7.67
C GLU A 58 5.91 -14.60 8.86
N ASP A 59 5.33 -15.77 8.81
CA ASP A 59 5.43 -16.80 9.84
C ASP A 59 6.78 -17.55 9.83
N GLY A 60 7.70 -17.18 8.92
CA GLY A 60 8.98 -17.84 8.72
C GLY A 60 8.88 -19.15 7.93
N SER A 61 7.74 -19.47 7.36
CA SER A 61 7.60 -20.67 6.54
C SER A 61 8.30 -20.50 5.19
N HIS A 62 8.93 -21.57 4.73
CA HIS A 62 9.66 -21.64 3.46
C HIS A 62 8.79 -22.34 2.42
N ILE A 63 8.26 -21.58 1.46
CA ILE A 63 7.33 -22.07 0.46
C ILE A 63 8.05 -22.18 -0.89
N PRO A 64 8.23 -23.41 -1.41
CA PRO A 64 8.90 -23.61 -2.69
C PRO A 64 8.00 -23.21 -3.85
N PHE A 65 8.59 -22.57 -4.87
CA PHE A 65 7.93 -22.27 -6.13
C PHE A 65 8.96 -22.26 -7.28
N ARG A 66 8.51 -22.00 -8.49
CA ARG A 66 9.35 -21.85 -9.66
C ARG A 66 9.10 -20.48 -10.30
N ALA A 67 10.16 -19.76 -10.66
CA ALA A 67 10.08 -18.47 -11.36
C ALA A 67 9.63 -18.69 -12.81
N GLU A 68 8.32 -18.89 -13.05
CA GLU A 68 7.79 -19.23 -14.38
C GLU A 68 8.04 -18.13 -15.40
N HIS A 69 7.84 -16.89 -15.01
CA HIS A 69 8.18 -15.72 -15.81
C HIS A 69 9.05 -14.76 -15.01
N LEU A 70 10.02 -14.21 -15.69
CA LEU A 70 10.91 -13.19 -15.17
C LEU A 70 10.83 -11.96 -16.08
N PHE A 71 10.51 -10.81 -15.51
CA PHE A 71 10.41 -9.55 -16.24
C PHE A 71 11.38 -8.52 -15.68
N SER A 72 11.94 -7.71 -16.55
CA SER A 72 12.64 -6.47 -16.23
C SER A 72 11.81 -5.27 -16.70
N PHE A 73 12.18 -4.07 -16.25
CA PHE A 73 11.47 -2.84 -16.56
C PHE A 73 12.34 -1.94 -17.44
N LYS A 74 11.72 -1.39 -18.47
CA LYS A 74 12.30 -0.34 -19.29
C LYS A 74 11.25 0.73 -19.51
N ASP A 75 11.55 1.92 -19.08
CA ASP A 75 10.60 3.03 -19.04
C ASP A 75 9.34 2.64 -18.22
N LEU A 76 8.16 2.68 -18.81
CA LEU A 76 6.88 2.29 -18.19
C LEU A 76 6.42 0.87 -18.57
N SER A 77 7.24 0.14 -19.32
CA SER A 77 6.87 -1.20 -19.82
C SER A 77 7.70 -2.28 -19.17
N ARG A 78 7.08 -3.43 -18.91
CA ARG A 78 7.76 -4.65 -18.53
C ARG A 78 8.04 -5.50 -19.77
N TYR A 79 9.19 -6.17 -19.81
CA TYR A 79 9.58 -7.10 -20.85
C TYR A 79 10.21 -8.35 -20.24
N GLU A 80 9.94 -9.49 -20.85
CA GLU A 80 10.43 -10.77 -20.36
C GLU A 80 11.92 -10.91 -20.62
N VAL A 81 12.64 -11.45 -19.64
CA VAL A 81 14.09 -11.70 -19.69
C VAL A 81 14.38 -13.12 -19.23
N ASP A 82 15.51 -13.67 -19.67
CA ASP A 82 15.93 -15.02 -19.27
C ASP A 82 16.72 -15.03 -17.97
N ASP A 83 17.42 -13.93 -17.66
CA ASP A 83 18.22 -13.76 -16.44
C ASP A 83 18.17 -12.33 -15.91
N ALA A 84 18.46 -12.17 -14.63
CA ALA A 84 18.66 -10.88 -13.95
C ALA A 84 19.62 -11.03 -12.77
N ARG A 85 20.23 -9.93 -12.34
CA ARG A 85 21.32 -9.94 -11.35
C ARG A 85 21.11 -8.94 -10.23
N ALA A 86 21.94 -9.05 -9.19
CA ALA A 86 21.97 -8.10 -8.09
C ALA A 86 21.98 -6.64 -8.57
N GLY A 87 21.16 -5.81 -7.94
CA GLY A 87 20.93 -4.41 -8.31
C GLY A 87 19.73 -4.18 -9.24
N ASP A 88 19.29 -5.19 -9.98
CA ASP A 88 18.14 -5.07 -10.88
C ASP A 88 16.80 -5.04 -10.11
N ILE A 89 15.84 -4.33 -10.69
CA ILE A 89 14.43 -4.40 -10.28
C ILE A 89 13.73 -5.35 -11.25
N VAL A 90 13.12 -6.39 -10.70
CA VAL A 90 12.48 -7.45 -11.48
C VAL A 90 11.08 -7.74 -11.00
N ALA A 91 10.30 -8.37 -11.87
CA ALA A 91 9.01 -8.93 -11.55
C ALA A 91 9.04 -10.45 -11.81
N VAL A 92 8.64 -11.23 -10.81
CA VAL A 92 8.71 -12.70 -10.83
C VAL A 92 7.31 -13.26 -10.64
N SER A 93 6.91 -14.20 -11.49
CA SER A 93 5.64 -14.95 -11.33
C SER A 93 5.88 -16.41 -10.95
N GLY A 94 4.80 -17.11 -10.61
CA GLY A 94 4.81 -18.53 -10.23
C GLY A 94 4.66 -18.77 -8.73
N ALA A 95 4.83 -17.76 -7.89
CA ALA A 95 4.49 -17.83 -6.48
C ALA A 95 3.00 -17.55 -6.27
N THR A 96 2.35 -18.32 -5.40
CA THR A 96 0.97 -18.08 -4.95
C THR A 96 0.97 -17.63 -3.50
N ASN A 97 0.12 -16.66 -3.16
CA ASN A 97 -0.02 -16.12 -1.80
C ASN A 97 1.26 -15.44 -1.26
N ILE A 98 2.10 -14.92 -2.14
CA ILE A 98 3.24 -14.11 -1.74
C ILE A 98 2.79 -12.71 -1.34
N SER A 99 3.43 -12.13 -0.32
CA SER A 99 3.08 -10.84 0.26
C SER A 99 4.22 -9.83 0.15
N ILE A 100 3.91 -8.55 0.24
CA ILE A 100 4.94 -7.52 0.35
C ILE A 100 5.70 -7.72 1.66
N GLY A 101 7.03 -7.59 1.58
CA GLY A 101 7.93 -7.87 2.70
C GLY A 101 8.45 -9.30 2.76
N ASP A 102 7.88 -10.23 1.98
CA ASP A 102 8.42 -11.57 1.87
C ASP A 102 9.77 -11.54 1.12
N THR A 103 10.63 -12.48 1.44
CA THR A 103 11.93 -12.62 0.77
C THR A 103 11.92 -13.81 -0.16
N ILE A 104 12.22 -13.59 -1.43
CA ILE A 104 12.49 -14.67 -2.40
C ILE A 104 13.99 -14.97 -2.36
N THR A 105 14.32 -16.25 -2.23
CA THR A 105 15.71 -16.69 -2.09
C THR A 105 15.97 -18.02 -2.77
N SER A 106 17.26 -18.36 -2.93
CA SER A 106 17.68 -19.66 -3.42
C SER A 106 17.27 -20.76 -2.43
N LYS A 107 16.94 -21.94 -2.94
CA LYS A 107 16.54 -23.10 -2.12
C LYS A 107 17.68 -23.64 -1.24
N GLU A 108 18.93 -23.47 -1.68
CA GLU A 108 20.10 -24.07 -1.05
C GLU A 108 20.50 -23.40 0.26
N ASN A 109 20.33 -22.07 0.33
CA ASN A 109 20.68 -21.30 1.52
C ASN A 109 19.62 -20.18 1.73
N PRO A 110 18.43 -20.53 2.23
CA PRO A 110 17.35 -19.58 2.42
C PRO A 110 17.68 -18.62 3.56
N GLU A 111 17.80 -17.34 3.25
CA GLU A 111 18.09 -16.27 4.19
C GLU A 111 17.10 -15.13 4.00
N SER A 112 16.41 -14.73 5.06
CA SER A 112 15.42 -13.66 5.03
C SER A 112 16.07 -12.28 5.11
N LEU A 113 15.57 -11.34 4.31
CA LEU A 113 15.84 -9.92 4.47
C LEU A 113 14.92 -9.32 5.53
N GLY A 114 15.32 -8.16 6.08
CA GLY A 114 14.47 -7.42 7.02
C GLY A 114 13.11 -7.12 6.38
N ARG A 115 12.03 -7.58 7.03
CA ARG A 115 10.67 -7.42 6.51
C ARG A 115 10.23 -5.95 6.50
N ILE A 116 9.53 -5.56 5.44
CA ILE A 116 8.82 -4.29 5.40
C ILE A 116 7.53 -4.47 6.21
N SER A 117 7.39 -3.74 7.32
CA SER A 117 6.14 -3.72 8.08
C SER A 117 5.09 -2.91 7.32
N ILE A 118 3.93 -3.50 7.10
CA ILE A 118 2.79 -2.81 6.50
C ILE A 118 1.87 -2.41 7.64
N GLU A 119 1.51 -1.15 7.67
CA GLU A 119 0.56 -0.64 8.66
C GLU A 119 -0.80 -1.30 8.48
N GLU A 120 -1.40 -1.67 9.58
CA GLU A 120 -2.75 -2.26 9.58
C GLU A 120 -3.82 -1.19 9.29
N PRO A 121 -4.97 -1.61 8.73
CA PRO A 121 -6.09 -0.71 8.47
C PRO A 121 -6.55 0.03 9.73
N THR A 122 -6.88 1.32 9.58
CA THR A 122 -7.37 2.19 10.67
C THR A 122 -8.81 2.64 10.47
N VAL A 123 -9.31 2.62 9.24
CA VAL A 123 -10.66 3.06 8.86
C VAL A 123 -11.37 1.95 8.09
N MET A 124 -12.67 1.82 8.31
CA MET A 124 -13.53 0.88 7.61
C MET A 124 -14.77 1.56 7.05
N MET A 125 -15.28 1.03 5.95
CA MET A 125 -16.56 1.40 5.32
C MET A 125 -17.30 0.14 4.90
N THR A 126 -18.62 0.22 4.84
CA THR A 126 -19.44 -0.83 4.24
C THR A 126 -19.69 -0.51 2.77
N PHE A 127 -19.39 -1.47 1.90
CA PHE A 127 -19.68 -1.43 0.47
C PHE A 127 -20.84 -2.36 0.18
N GLY A 128 -21.87 -1.87 -0.47
CA GLY A 128 -23.07 -2.65 -0.74
C GLY A 128 -23.62 -2.43 -2.14
N VAL A 129 -24.52 -3.31 -2.54
CA VAL A 129 -25.30 -3.16 -3.77
C VAL A 129 -26.22 -1.93 -3.62
N ASN A 130 -26.34 -1.11 -4.66
CA ASN A 130 -27.25 0.03 -4.64
C ASN A 130 -28.72 -0.45 -4.62
N THR A 131 -29.37 -0.30 -3.49
CA THR A 131 -30.77 -0.66 -3.29
C THR A 131 -31.74 0.53 -3.42
N SER A 132 -31.21 1.71 -3.81
CA SER A 132 -32.04 2.91 -3.96
C SER A 132 -32.99 2.81 -5.17
N PRO A 133 -34.09 3.60 -5.20
CA PRO A 133 -35.00 3.68 -6.35
C PRO A 133 -34.33 4.19 -7.64
N PHE A 134 -33.12 4.71 -7.56
CA PHE A 134 -32.33 5.24 -8.67
C PHE A 134 -31.29 4.25 -9.19
N SER A 135 -31.26 3.03 -8.65
CA SER A 135 -30.33 1.98 -9.07
C SER A 135 -30.37 1.73 -10.56
N GLY A 136 -29.18 1.63 -11.19
CA GLY A 136 -29.01 1.41 -12.62
C GLY A 136 -29.15 2.66 -13.51
N LYS A 137 -29.21 3.88 -12.93
CA LYS A 137 -29.31 5.13 -13.71
C LYS A 137 -27.96 5.77 -13.99
N ASP A 138 -27.03 5.67 -13.07
CA ASP A 138 -25.72 6.34 -13.16
C ASP A 138 -24.59 5.39 -13.55
N GLY A 139 -24.82 4.08 -13.53
CA GLY A 139 -23.82 3.09 -13.87
C GLY A 139 -24.40 1.72 -14.17
N LYS A 140 -23.55 0.75 -14.43
CA LYS A 140 -23.92 -0.65 -14.49
C LYS A 140 -24.32 -1.11 -13.10
N TYR A 141 -25.54 -1.62 -12.96
CA TYR A 141 -25.93 -2.29 -11.73
C TYR A 141 -24.95 -3.42 -11.41
N ALA A 142 -24.30 -3.33 -10.29
CA ALA A 142 -23.40 -4.36 -9.80
C ALA A 142 -24.16 -5.32 -8.89
N THR A 143 -24.12 -6.60 -9.21
CA THR A 143 -24.60 -7.63 -8.25
C THR A 143 -23.62 -7.76 -7.09
N SER A 144 -24.05 -8.33 -5.98
CA SER A 144 -23.15 -8.59 -4.84
C SER A 144 -21.98 -9.48 -5.23
N ARG A 145 -22.17 -10.38 -6.19
CA ARG A 145 -21.11 -11.22 -6.76
C ARG A 145 -20.08 -10.42 -7.55
N ASP A 146 -20.53 -9.47 -8.36
CA ASP A 146 -19.63 -8.63 -9.16
C ASP A 146 -18.80 -7.71 -8.26
N LEU A 147 -19.45 -7.09 -7.26
CA LEU A 147 -18.78 -6.25 -6.28
C LEU A 147 -17.77 -7.04 -5.46
N TRP A 148 -18.14 -8.26 -4.99
CA TRP A 148 -17.22 -9.14 -4.30
C TRP A 148 -16.00 -9.51 -5.17
N ALA A 149 -16.23 -9.93 -6.42
CA ALA A 149 -15.15 -10.29 -7.34
C ALA A 149 -14.20 -9.11 -7.58
N ARG A 150 -14.74 -7.90 -7.70
CA ARG A 150 -13.93 -6.68 -7.87
C ARG A 150 -13.10 -6.37 -6.61
N LEU A 151 -13.69 -6.49 -5.43
CA LEU A 151 -12.99 -6.29 -4.16
C LEU A 151 -11.90 -7.36 -3.94
N GLN A 152 -12.16 -8.61 -4.29
CA GLN A 152 -11.17 -9.68 -4.24
C GLN A 152 -9.98 -9.42 -5.19
N LYS A 153 -10.25 -8.85 -6.37
CA LYS A 153 -9.18 -8.45 -7.30
C LYS A 153 -8.29 -7.36 -6.69
N GLU A 154 -8.87 -6.41 -5.99
CA GLU A 154 -8.11 -5.35 -5.31
C GLU A 154 -7.17 -5.90 -4.23
N LEU A 155 -7.63 -6.89 -3.45
CA LEU A 155 -6.82 -7.52 -2.40
C LEU A 155 -5.54 -8.19 -2.92
N GLN A 156 -5.48 -8.53 -4.22
CA GLN A 156 -4.30 -9.18 -4.78
C GLN A 156 -3.12 -8.24 -4.95
N THR A 157 -3.38 -6.94 -5.07
CA THR A 157 -2.35 -5.91 -5.24
C THR A 157 -2.27 -4.98 -4.03
N ASN A 158 -3.36 -4.83 -3.29
CA ASN A 158 -3.49 -3.88 -2.18
C ASN A 158 -3.43 -4.60 -0.83
N VAL A 159 -2.23 -4.81 -0.33
CA VAL A 159 -1.97 -5.57 0.92
C VAL A 159 -2.40 -4.87 2.20
N SER A 160 -2.62 -3.55 2.15
CA SER A 160 -3.08 -2.76 3.31
C SER A 160 -4.60 -2.68 3.42
N MET A 161 -5.32 -3.35 2.54
CA MET A 161 -6.78 -3.44 2.54
C MET A 161 -7.22 -4.80 3.09
N ARG A 162 -8.36 -4.81 3.79
CA ARG A 162 -9.04 -6.04 4.20
C ARG A 162 -10.50 -5.97 3.76
N VAL A 163 -11.03 -7.08 3.32
CA VAL A 163 -12.43 -7.21 2.91
C VAL A 163 -13.04 -8.41 3.62
N GLU A 164 -14.12 -8.16 4.35
CA GLU A 164 -14.85 -9.16 5.11
C GLU A 164 -16.32 -9.18 4.67
N ARG A 165 -16.94 -10.35 4.74
CA ARG A 165 -18.39 -10.45 4.55
C ARG A 165 -19.09 -10.01 5.82
N THR A 166 -20.22 -9.32 5.66
CA THR A 166 -21.12 -9.00 6.77
C THR A 166 -22.19 -10.10 6.90
N ASP A 167 -23.08 -9.94 7.87
CA ASP A 167 -24.26 -10.82 8.01
C ASP A 167 -25.25 -10.65 6.84
N SER A 168 -25.14 -9.54 6.10
CA SER A 168 -25.87 -9.30 4.84
C SER A 168 -25.13 -9.91 3.67
N ALA A 169 -25.85 -10.62 2.78
CA ALA A 169 -25.29 -11.17 1.56
C ALA A 169 -24.94 -10.08 0.51
N GLU A 170 -25.43 -8.86 0.70
CA GLU A 170 -25.32 -7.74 -0.25
C GLU A 170 -24.30 -6.68 0.18
N GLU A 171 -23.69 -6.85 1.37
CA GLU A 171 -22.78 -5.88 1.96
C GLU A 171 -21.45 -6.51 2.34
N PHE A 172 -20.37 -5.74 2.18
CA PHE A 172 -19.01 -6.13 2.49
C PHE A 172 -18.35 -5.04 3.33
N LYS A 173 -17.64 -5.43 4.38
CA LYS A 173 -16.84 -4.54 5.21
C LYS A 173 -15.46 -4.40 4.56
N VAL A 174 -15.11 -3.19 4.18
CA VAL A 174 -13.84 -2.85 3.55
C VAL A 174 -13.04 -1.95 4.49
N SER A 175 -11.86 -2.40 4.85
CA SER A 175 -10.96 -1.68 5.76
C SER A 175 -9.72 -1.22 5.00
N GLY A 176 -9.28 0.01 5.25
CA GLY A 176 -8.12 0.62 4.62
C GLY A 176 -7.31 1.47 5.59
N ARG A 177 -6.17 1.98 5.14
CA ARG A 177 -5.27 2.83 5.96
C ARG A 177 -5.92 4.15 6.38
N GLY A 178 -6.86 4.66 5.59
CA GLY A 178 -7.52 5.93 5.84
C GLY A 178 -8.58 6.22 4.80
N GLU A 179 -9.28 7.34 4.96
CA GLU A 179 -10.37 7.75 4.07
C GLU A 179 -9.93 7.93 2.62
N LEU A 180 -8.77 8.56 2.40
CA LEU A 180 -8.24 8.77 1.05
C LEU A 180 -8.02 7.44 0.33
N HIS A 181 -7.49 6.44 1.02
CA HIS A 181 -7.26 5.11 0.45
C HIS A 181 -8.58 4.47 -0.03
N LEU A 182 -9.63 4.53 0.79
CA LEU A 182 -10.95 4.01 0.42
C LEU A 182 -11.63 4.87 -0.65
N SER A 183 -11.41 6.20 -0.64
CA SER A 183 -11.95 7.11 -1.67
C SER A 183 -11.34 6.86 -3.05
N VAL A 184 -10.06 6.53 -3.13
CA VAL A 184 -9.41 6.14 -4.39
C VAL A 184 -10.03 4.84 -4.91
N LEU A 185 -10.22 3.84 -4.06
CA LEU A 185 -10.91 2.59 -4.44
C LEU A 185 -12.33 2.85 -4.95
N ILE A 186 -13.09 3.71 -4.27
CA ILE A 186 -14.45 4.09 -4.69
C ILE A 186 -14.43 4.72 -6.09
N GLU A 187 -13.48 5.64 -6.31
CA GLU A 187 -13.36 6.32 -7.61
C GLU A 187 -12.92 5.35 -8.73
N ASP A 188 -12.03 4.41 -8.45
CA ASP A 188 -11.61 3.41 -9.43
C ASP A 188 -12.77 2.49 -9.83
N ILE A 189 -13.53 1.98 -8.86
CA ILE A 189 -14.73 1.17 -9.13
C ILE A 189 -15.78 1.98 -9.91
N ARG A 190 -15.97 3.27 -9.56
CA ARG A 190 -16.86 4.17 -10.26
C ARG A 190 -16.43 4.38 -11.73
N ARG A 191 -15.13 4.56 -11.98
CA ARG A 191 -14.57 4.71 -13.34
C ARG A 191 -14.71 3.44 -14.19
N GLU A 192 -14.75 2.29 -13.57
CA GLU A 192 -15.08 1.02 -14.23
C GLU A 192 -16.56 0.94 -14.64
N GLY A 193 -17.36 1.91 -14.20
CA GLY A 193 -18.79 2.04 -14.53
C GLY A 193 -19.70 1.21 -13.64
N LEU A 194 -19.21 0.69 -12.52
CA LEU A 194 -20.02 -0.05 -11.54
C LEU A 194 -20.74 0.92 -10.61
N GLU A 195 -22.01 0.64 -10.34
CA GLU A 195 -22.84 1.38 -9.40
C GLU A 195 -22.99 0.59 -8.08
N PHE A 196 -22.67 1.21 -6.98
CA PHE A 196 -22.72 0.62 -5.65
C PHE A 196 -22.95 1.70 -4.59
N GLN A 197 -23.25 1.31 -3.37
CA GLN A 197 -23.41 2.21 -2.23
C GLN A 197 -22.30 2.01 -1.21
N VAL A 198 -21.98 3.07 -0.46
CA VAL A 198 -21.01 3.04 0.63
C VAL A 198 -21.56 3.69 1.88
N SER A 199 -21.14 3.20 3.06
CA SER A 199 -21.41 3.86 4.32
C SER A 199 -20.47 5.04 4.56
N LYS A 200 -20.69 5.78 5.66
CA LYS A 200 -19.67 6.70 6.17
C LYS A 200 -18.45 5.92 6.66
N PRO A 201 -17.25 6.52 6.60
CA PRO A 201 -16.06 5.94 7.20
C PRO A 201 -16.20 5.87 8.73
N GLU A 202 -15.73 4.77 9.30
CA GLU A 202 -15.70 4.53 10.74
C GLU A 202 -14.30 4.11 11.17
N ALA A 203 -13.81 4.63 12.30
CA ALA A 203 -12.54 4.21 12.87
C ALA A 203 -12.61 2.77 13.38
N ILE A 204 -11.56 2.00 13.15
CA ILE A 204 -11.46 0.62 13.64
C ILE A 204 -11.01 0.66 15.10
N ILE A 205 -11.91 0.36 16.02
CA ILE A 205 -11.60 0.24 17.45
C ILE A 205 -11.02 -1.15 17.69
N ARG A 206 -9.84 -1.21 18.32
CA ARG A 206 -9.19 -2.46 18.69
C ARG A 206 -9.32 -2.72 20.17
N MET A 207 -9.57 -3.98 20.51
CA MET A 207 -9.55 -4.42 21.89
C MET A 207 -8.14 -4.95 22.22
N ILE A 208 -7.38 -4.21 23.02
CA ILE A 208 -6.05 -4.63 23.49
C ILE A 208 -6.13 -4.82 25.00
N GLU A 209 -5.84 -6.01 25.48
CA GLU A 209 -5.92 -6.38 26.91
C GLU A 209 -7.27 -6.04 27.57
N GLY A 210 -8.37 -6.16 26.80
CA GLY A 210 -9.72 -5.87 27.28
C GLY A 210 -10.12 -4.39 27.29
N SER A 211 -9.26 -3.49 26.84
CA SER A 211 -9.54 -2.06 26.71
C SER A 211 -9.70 -1.66 25.23
N PRO A 212 -10.66 -0.78 24.91
CA PRO A 212 -10.82 -0.28 23.54
C PRO A 212 -9.75 0.77 23.22
N TYR A 213 -9.10 0.61 22.08
CA TYR A 213 -8.11 1.56 21.53
C TYR A 213 -8.59 2.09 20.19
N GLU A 214 -8.58 3.40 20.04
CA GLU A 214 -8.78 4.08 18.75
C GLU A 214 -7.43 4.38 18.09
N PRO A 215 -7.36 4.35 16.74
CA PRO A 215 -6.16 4.76 16.01
C PRO A 215 -6.00 6.28 16.08
N TYR A 216 -4.78 6.74 16.43
CA TYR A 216 -4.36 8.13 16.39
C TYR A 216 -3.21 8.29 15.43
N GLU A 217 -3.23 9.38 14.67
CA GLU A 217 -2.15 9.76 13.76
C GLU A 217 -1.31 10.87 14.37
N LYS A 218 0.01 10.81 14.18
CA LYS A 218 0.92 11.88 14.51
C LYS A 218 1.07 12.77 13.28
N ILE A 219 0.56 13.99 13.37
CA ILE A 219 0.64 14.98 12.32
C ILE A 219 1.78 15.95 12.64
N THR A 220 2.63 16.21 11.66
CA THR A 220 3.65 17.25 11.71
C THR A 220 3.31 18.32 10.69
N ILE A 221 3.11 19.56 11.13
CA ILE A 221 2.73 20.68 10.29
C ILE A 221 3.84 21.72 10.35
N ASP A 222 4.40 22.04 9.20
CA ASP A 222 5.35 23.15 9.02
C ASP A 222 4.63 24.28 8.28
N CYS A 223 4.53 25.44 8.93
CA CYS A 223 3.81 26.57 8.38
C CYS A 223 4.41 27.90 8.85
N PRO A 224 4.21 29.00 8.09
CA PRO A 224 4.51 30.34 8.55
C PRO A 224 3.77 30.68 9.85
N SER A 225 4.44 31.40 10.75
CA SER A 225 3.91 31.70 12.10
C SER A 225 2.57 32.42 12.10
N GLU A 226 2.23 33.13 11.03
CA GLU A 226 0.93 33.82 10.87
C GLU A 226 -0.27 32.87 10.78
N PHE A 227 -0.07 31.62 10.31
CA PHE A 227 -1.13 30.60 10.15
C PHE A 227 -1.30 29.69 11.36
N VAL A 228 -0.40 29.75 12.34
CA VAL A 228 -0.43 28.87 13.53
C VAL A 228 -1.76 28.94 14.27
N GLY A 229 -2.33 30.15 14.41
CA GLY A 229 -3.61 30.36 15.10
C GLY A 229 -4.76 29.62 14.40
N VAL A 230 -4.87 29.77 13.08
CA VAL A 230 -5.93 29.13 12.28
C VAL A 230 -5.79 27.62 12.30
N ILE A 231 -4.56 27.11 12.17
CA ILE A 231 -4.28 25.67 12.20
C ILE A 231 -4.60 25.08 13.58
N THR A 232 -4.21 25.77 14.65
CA THR A 232 -4.51 25.32 16.01
C THR A 232 -6.00 25.29 16.28
N GLU A 233 -6.76 26.28 15.83
CA GLU A 233 -8.22 26.31 15.96
C GLU A 233 -8.86 25.15 15.20
N GLU A 234 -8.47 24.91 13.95
CA GLU A 234 -8.98 23.81 13.13
C GLU A 234 -8.68 22.42 13.74
N LEU A 235 -7.46 22.21 14.20
CA LEU A 235 -7.08 20.94 14.85
C LEU A 235 -7.80 20.76 16.19
N SER A 236 -8.01 21.84 16.95
CA SER A 236 -8.74 21.78 18.23
C SER A 236 -10.21 21.46 18.02
N SER A 237 -10.84 21.98 16.96
CA SER A 237 -12.22 21.65 16.60
C SER A 237 -12.41 20.17 16.27
N ARG A 238 -11.34 19.51 15.80
CA ARG A 238 -11.27 18.06 15.50
C ARG A 238 -10.73 17.23 16.67
N LEU A 239 -10.73 17.77 17.87
CA LEU A 239 -10.22 17.10 19.08
C LEU A 239 -8.75 16.70 19.01
N GLY A 240 -7.95 17.39 18.20
CA GLY A 240 -6.50 17.18 18.09
C GLY A 240 -5.78 17.55 19.38
N GLN A 241 -4.77 16.77 19.76
CA GLN A 241 -3.94 17.00 20.94
C GLN A 241 -2.58 17.51 20.51
N MET A 242 -2.35 18.82 20.68
CA MET A 242 -1.03 19.40 20.43
C MET A 242 -0.02 18.83 21.43
N LYS A 243 1.10 18.31 20.94
CA LYS A 243 2.17 17.71 21.74
C LYS A 243 3.37 18.62 21.85
N ASP A 244 3.77 19.26 20.77
CA ASP A 244 4.95 20.11 20.72
C ASP A 244 4.78 21.18 19.63
N MET A 245 5.43 22.32 19.82
CA MET A 245 5.45 23.40 18.86
C MET A 245 6.83 24.08 18.93
N GLN A 246 7.53 24.06 17.82
CA GLN A 246 8.87 24.64 17.70
C GLN A 246 8.85 25.75 16.65
N ALA A 247 9.33 26.93 17.01
CA ALA A 247 9.53 28.05 16.09
C ALA A 247 10.98 28.04 15.57
N ASP A 248 11.14 28.16 14.27
CA ASP A 248 12.45 28.32 13.63
C ASP A 248 12.81 29.80 13.49
N ASP A 249 14.12 30.11 13.39
CA ASP A 249 14.66 31.45 13.19
C ASP A 249 14.16 32.13 11.90
N ASN A 250 13.63 31.36 10.96
CA ASN A 250 13.05 31.82 9.69
C ASN A 250 11.55 32.18 9.77
N ASN A 251 10.98 32.33 10.98
CA ASN A 251 9.57 32.63 11.22
C ASN A 251 8.60 31.53 10.77
N ASN A 252 9.07 30.27 10.62
CA ASN A 252 8.23 29.09 10.46
C ASN A 252 8.03 28.40 11.81
N THR A 253 6.88 27.76 11.95
CA THR A 253 6.54 27.00 13.16
C THR A 253 6.20 25.59 12.77
N VAL A 254 6.84 24.62 13.42
CA VAL A 254 6.54 23.20 13.29
C VAL A 254 5.71 22.77 14.49
N SER A 255 4.54 22.23 14.24
CA SER A 255 3.63 21.71 15.27
C SER A 255 3.48 20.21 15.15
N TYR A 256 3.56 19.52 16.27
CA TYR A 256 3.31 18.09 16.37
C TYR A 256 1.98 17.86 17.10
N THR A 257 1.07 17.17 16.45
CA THR A 257 -0.29 16.96 16.97
C THR A 257 -0.70 15.51 16.80
N HIS A 258 -1.45 14.98 17.76
CA HIS A 258 -2.12 13.70 17.63
C HIS A 258 -3.60 13.94 17.28
N LEU A 259 -4.08 13.32 16.23
CA LEU A 259 -5.46 13.41 15.76
C LEU A 259 -6.02 11.99 15.58
N ARG A 260 -7.33 11.82 15.84
CA ARG A 260 -7.99 10.55 15.55
C ARG A 260 -7.96 10.28 14.04
N ALA A 261 -7.74 9.04 13.63
CA ALA A 261 -7.59 8.70 12.23
C ALA A 261 -8.81 9.08 11.35
N HIS A 262 -10.02 9.07 11.90
CA HIS A 262 -11.25 9.47 11.19
C HIS A 262 -11.50 10.98 11.17
N GLU A 263 -10.75 11.75 11.96
CA GLU A 263 -10.79 13.22 11.96
C GLU A 263 -9.68 13.83 11.06
N THR A 264 -8.80 12.98 10.55
CA THR A 264 -7.75 13.35 9.59
C THR A 264 -8.39 13.43 8.21
N ASP A 265 -8.93 14.59 7.87
CA ASP A 265 -9.56 14.83 6.57
C ASP A 265 -8.50 15.15 5.51
N SER A 266 -8.59 14.51 4.36
CA SER A 266 -7.71 14.76 3.20
C SER A 266 -7.78 16.22 2.70
N TYR A 267 -8.78 16.97 3.09
CA TYR A 267 -8.93 18.40 2.80
C TYR A 267 -7.81 19.26 3.39
N LEU A 268 -7.22 18.86 4.52
CA LEU A 268 -6.08 19.57 5.12
C LEU A 268 -4.79 19.44 4.30
N VAL A 269 -4.61 18.32 3.62
CA VAL A 269 -3.41 18.07 2.80
C VAL A 269 -3.51 18.76 1.44
N CYS A 270 -4.69 18.81 0.83
CA CYS A 270 -4.87 19.40 -0.50
C CYS A 270 -4.91 20.94 -0.51
N ARG A 271 -5.35 21.58 0.57
CA ARG A 271 -5.46 23.04 0.63
C ARG A 271 -4.13 23.74 0.85
N LEU A 272 -3.18 23.09 1.52
CA LEU A 272 -1.82 23.61 1.75
C LEU A 272 -0.89 23.42 0.55
N LEU A 273 -1.27 22.60 -0.45
CA LEU A 273 -0.48 22.37 -1.67
C LEU A 273 -1.01 23.17 -2.88
N LEU A 274 -2.11 23.91 -2.75
CA LEU A 274 -2.77 24.65 -3.86
C LEU A 274 -2.73 26.18 -3.73
N GLU A 275 -2.11 26.74 -2.71
CA GLU A 275 -1.73 28.15 -2.58
C GLU A 275 -0.20 28.30 -2.53
#